data_70a3acaa350e1ed288cefee475b6ba8d
#
_entry.id   70a3acaa350e1ed288cefee475b6ba8d
#
_cell.length_a   1.000
_cell.length_b   1.000
_cell.length_c   1.000
_cell.angle_alpha   90.00
_cell.angle_beta   90.00
_cell.angle_gamma   90.00
#
_symmetry.space_group_name_H-M   'P 1'
#
loop_
_entity.id
_entity.type
_entity.pdbx_description
1 polymer ?
#
loop_
_entity_poly.entity_id
_entity_poly.type
_entity_poly.pdbx_seq_one_letter_code
_entity_poly.pdbx_strand_id
1 'polypeptide(L)'
;MLSTYTYPKFEYRTPPELNGKPKQRHPVVVIGAGPVGLATAIDLAQQGLQVILLDDDDSVSVGSRGVCYAKRTLEVLDRLGCGQALVDKGVTWNVGRTFFDTEEVFNFDLLPDAGHERPGMI
;
A
#
# COMPACT_ATOMS: atom_id res chain seq x y z
N MET A 1 -19.21 9.43 -14.15
CA MET A 1 -18.94 8.53 -13.01
C MET A 1 -18.76 9.41 -11.78
N LEU A 2 -19.66 9.31 -10.80
CA LEU A 2 -19.55 10.11 -9.57
C LEU A 2 -18.43 9.49 -8.72
N SER A 3 -17.30 10.18 -8.60
CA SER A 3 -16.25 9.78 -7.66
C SER A 3 -16.74 10.08 -6.24
N THR A 4 -16.81 9.08 -5.39
CA THR A 4 -17.15 9.22 -3.96
C THR A 4 -15.92 9.56 -3.11
N TYR A 5 -14.74 9.64 -3.72
CA TYR A 5 -13.48 9.92 -3.04
C TYR A 5 -12.94 11.30 -3.42
N THR A 6 -12.61 12.08 -2.41
CA THR A 6 -11.93 13.37 -2.59
C THR A 6 -10.42 13.13 -2.54
N TYR A 7 -9.75 13.42 -3.65
CA TYR A 7 -8.29 13.28 -3.76
C TYR A 7 -7.61 14.45 -3.05
N PRO A 8 -6.83 14.21 -1.99
CA PRO A 8 -6.08 15.28 -1.32
C PRO A 8 -4.99 15.80 -2.25
N LYS A 9 -4.77 17.11 -2.19
CA LYS A 9 -3.64 17.76 -2.86
C LYS A 9 -2.59 18.15 -1.84
N PHE A 10 -1.33 17.87 -2.17
CA PHE A 10 -0.18 18.16 -1.35
C PHE A 10 0.59 19.34 -1.93
N GLU A 11 0.95 20.30 -1.08
CA GLU A 11 1.76 21.43 -1.51
C GLU A 11 3.18 21.01 -1.88
N TYR A 12 3.67 21.52 -3.00
CA TYR A 12 5.07 21.36 -3.36
C TYR A 12 5.97 22.07 -2.36
N ARG A 13 6.95 21.34 -1.86
CA ARG A 13 7.99 21.87 -0.98
C ARG A 13 9.33 21.87 -1.70
N THR A 14 9.86 23.05 -1.98
CA THR A 14 11.18 23.18 -2.61
C THR A 14 12.26 22.58 -1.71
N PRO A 15 13.00 21.56 -2.17
CA PRO A 15 14.11 21.01 -1.41
C PRO A 15 15.15 22.08 -1.10
N PRO A 16 15.77 22.07 0.10
CA PRO A 16 16.78 23.05 0.50
C PRO A 16 17.95 23.14 -0.49
N GLU A 17 18.29 22.04 -1.14
CA GLU A 17 19.38 21.90 -2.12
C GLU A 17 19.15 22.73 -3.39
N LEU A 18 17.89 22.99 -3.76
CA LEU A 18 17.53 23.86 -4.88
C LEU A 18 17.62 25.34 -4.54
N ASN A 19 17.63 25.69 -3.26
CA ASN A 19 17.74 27.06 -2.76
C ASN A 19 19.19 27.50 -2.47
N GLY A 20 20.18 26.88 -3.10
CA GLY A 20 21.59 27.23 -2.95
C GLY A 20 22.23 26.82 -1.62
N LYS A 21 21.57 26.03 -0.79
CA LYS A 21 22.16 25.43 0.40
C LYS A 21 23.20 24.36 0.02
N PRO A 22 24.18 24.09 0.89
CA PRO A 22 25.15 23.03 0.64
C PRO A 22 24.46 21.71 0.34
N LYS A 23 24.93 20.99 -0.69
CA LYS A 23 24.41 19.67 -1.04
C LYS A 23 24.66 18.71 0.13
N GLN A 24 23.59 18.26 0.75
CA GLN A 24 23.64 17.25 1.80
C GLN A 24 23.51 15.86 1.17
N ARG A 25 24.32 14.91 1.64
CA ARG A 25 24.11 13.50 1.32
C ARG A 25 23.08 12.92 2.27
N HIS A 26 22.05 12.31 1.71
CA HIS A 26 21.06 11.57 2.47
C HIS A 26 21.40 10.08 2.43
N PRO A 27 21.30 9.35 3.56
CA PRO A 27 21.65 7.93 3.62
C PRO A 27 20.74 7.08 2.73
N VAL A 28 19.46 7.46 2.63
CA VAL A 28 18.46 6.77 1.81
C VAL A 28 17.58 7.79 1.10
N VAL A 29 17.38 7.57 -0.19
CA VAL A 29 16.41 8.28 -1.02
C VAL A 29 15.50 7.25 -1.69
N VAL A 30 14.20 7.38 -1.50
CA VAL A 30 13.16 6.55 -2.12
C VAL A 30 12.48 7.41 -3.19
N ILE A 31 12.37 6.90 -4.40
CA ILE A 31 11.70 7.56 -5.53
C ILE A 31 10.36 6.89 -5.77
N GLY A 32 9.29 7.68 -5.72
CA GLY A 32 7.91 7.25 -5.86
C GLY A 32 7.22 7.04 -4.52
N ALA A 33 6.19 7.83 -4.22
CA ALA A 33 5.35 7.72 -3.02
C ALA A 33 4.09 6.86 -3.23
N GLY A 34 4.18 5.87 -4.12
CA GLY A 34 3.19 4.81 -4.23
C GLY A 34 3.23 3.84 -3.03
N PRO A 35 2.35 2.83 -2.97
CA PRO A 35 2.26 1.91 -1.83
C PRO A 35 3.60 1.24 -1.47
N VAL A 36 4.40 0.86 -2.45
CA VAL A 36 5.71 0.23 -2.23
C VAL A 36 6.73 1.22 -1.67
N GLY A 37 6.83 2.42 -2.27
CA GLY A 37 7.76 3.45 -1.79
C GLY A 37 7.41 3.95 -0.40
N LEU A 38 6.13 4.18 -0.12
CA LEU A 38 5.65 4.54 1.22
C LEU A 38 5.97 3.44 2.24
N ALA A 39 5.67 2.18 1.93
CA ALA A 39 5.98 1.06 2.82
C ALA A 39 7.49 0.97 3.12
N THR A 40 8.32 1.10 2.08
CA THR A 40 9.79 1.09 2.22
C THR A 40 10.28 2.25 3.08
N ALA A 41 9.80 3.47 2.83
CA ALA A 41 10.21 4.66 3.57
C ALA A 41 9.80 4.57 5.05
N ILE A 42 8.58 4.10 5.34
CA ILE A 42 8.08 3.92 6.70
C ILE A 42 8.89 2.85 7.44
N ASP A 43 9.13 1.68 6.82
CA ASP A 43 9.88 0.59 7.43
C ASP A 43 11.31 1.03 7.81
N LEU A 44 11.99 1.70 6.90
CA LEU A 44 13.33 2.23 7.16
C LEU A 44 13.35 3.31 8.26
N ALA A 45 12.35 4.20 8.25
CA ALA A 45 12.21 5.24 9.27
C ALA A 45 11.94 4.65 10.66
N GLN A 46 11.12 3.60 10.75
CA GLN A 46 10.85 2.88 12.00
C GLN A 46 12.12 2.21 12.56
N GLN A 47 13.09 1.89 11.70
CA GLN A 47 14.40 1.37 12.09
C GLN A 47 15.41 2.48 12.43
N GLY A 48 14.98 3.75 12.48
CA GLY A 48 15.80 4.89 12.85
C GLY A 48 16.63 5.48 11.71
N LEU A 49 16.42 5.05 10.47
CA LEU A 49 17.12 5.61 9.31
C LEU A 49 16.47 6.92 8.87
N GLN A 50 17.30 7.90 8.50
CA GLN A 50 16.81 9.11 7.85
C GLN A 50 16.52 8.80 6.38
N VAL A 51 15.28 8.97 5.98
CA VAL A 51 14.80 8.68 4.62
C VAL A 51 14.24 9.94 3.98
N ILE A 52 14.62 10.18 2.73
CA ILE A 52 13.97 11.16 1.86
C ILE A 52 13.07 10.39 0.88
N LEU A 53 11.80 10.76 0.84
CA LEU A 53 10.83 10.23 -0.13
C LEU A 53 10.50 11.33 -1.14
N LEU A 54 10.68 11.04 -2.41
CA LEU A 54 10.41 11.96 -3.53
C LEU A 54 9.31 11.39 -4.42
N ASP A 55 8.42 12.27 -4.85
CA ASP A 55 7.38 11.96 -5.82
C ASP A 55 7.16 13.17 -6.73
N ASP A 56 6.72 12.95 -7.96
CA ASP A 56 6.41 14.02 -8.92
C ASP A 56 4.91 14.33 -9.01
N ASP A 57 4.07 13.55 -8.33
CA ASP A 57 2.63 13.80 -8.20
C ASP A 57 2.30 14.66 -6.96
N ASP A 58 1.31 15.54 -7.10
CA ASP A 58 0.78 16.35 -5.99
C ASP A 58 -0.43 15.72 -5.31
N SER A 59 -0.82 14.51 -5.70
CA SER A 59 -1.97 13.79 -5.16
C SER A 59 -1.79 12.29 -5.24
N VAL A 60 -2.66 11.53 -4.56
CA VAL A 60 -2.73 10.08 -4.75
C VAL A 60 -3.28 9.73 -6.14
N SER A 61 -2.86 8.60 -6.69
CA SER A 61 -3.29 8.13 -8.02
C SER A 61 -4.81 8.09 -8.16
N VAL A 62 -5.31 8.59 -9.28
CA VAL A 62 -6.74 8.56 -9.61
C VAL A 62 -7.12 7.17 -10.15
N GLY A 63 -8.21 6.62 -9.62
CA GLY A 63 -8.72 5.31 -9.97
C GLY A 63 -8.04 4.16 -9.24
N SER A 64 -8.67 2.99 -9.28
CA SER A 64 -8.15 1.77 -8.65
C SER A 64 -7.11 1.11 -9.56
N ARG A 65 -5.96 0.79 -9.00
CA ARG A 65 -4.88 0.02 -9.67
C ARG A 65 -4.62 -1.33 -9.03
N GLY A 66 -5.24 -1.60 -7.88
CA GLY A 66 -5.19 -2.87 -7.20
C GLY A 66 -6.55 -3.13 -6.57
N VAL A 67 -7.07 -4.34 -6.77
CA VAL A 67 -8.40 -4.72 -6.28
C VAL A 67 -8.28 -5.60 -5.04
N CYS A 68 -7.26 -6.46 -5.00
CA CYS A 68 -7.10 -7.44 -3.94
C CYS A 68 -5.72 -7.34 -3.30
N TYR A 69 -5.69 -7.48 -1.98
CA TYR A 69 -4.47 -7.54 -1.19
C TYR A 69 -4.41 -8.87 -0.46
N ALA A 70 -3.37 -9.65 -0.78
CA ALA A 70 -3.16 -10.96 -0.20
C ALA A 70 -2.73 -10.87 1.28
N LYS A 71 -2.96 -11.94 2.04
CA LYS A 71 -2.57 -12.10 3.44
C LYS A 71 -1.14 -11.59 3.72
N ARG A 72 -0.17 -11.96 2.89
CA ARG A 72 1.22 -11.51 3.07
C ARG A 72 1.39 -9.99 2.99
N THR A 73 0.64 -9.32 2.12
CA THR A 73 0.63 -7.85 2.06
C THR A 73 0.08 -7.26 3.35
N LEU A 74 -0.99 -7.83 3.89
CA LEU A 74 -1.58 -7.37 5.15
C LEU A 74 -0.62 -7.55 6.33
N GLU A 75 0.11 -8.68 6.39
CA GLU A 75 1.15 -8.92 7.41
C GLU A 75 2.30 -7.89 7.34
N VAL A 76 2.71 -7.50 6.13
CA VAL A 76 3.69 -6.42 5.95
C VAL A 76 3.14 -5.08 6.46
N LEU A 77 1.89 -4.75 6.10
CA LEU A 77 1.24 -3.52 6.51
C LEU A 77 0.96 -3.48 8.02
N ASP A 78 0.76 -4.63 8.68
CA ASP A 78 0.67 -4.74 10.15
C ASP A 78 1.97 -4.28 10.80
N ARG A 79 3.11 -4.74 10.29
CA ARG A 79 4.42 -4.32 10.78
C ARG A 79 4.62 -2.81 10.67
N LEU A 80 4.00 -2.19 9.66
CA LEU A 80 4.01 -0.75 9.45
C LEU A 80 2.95 0.01 10.26
N GLY A 81 2.06 -0.71 10.97
CA GLY A 81 1.02 -0.14 11.82
C GLY A 81 -0.26 0.28 11.09
N CYS A 82 -0.47 -0.16 9.84
CA CYS A 82 -1.65 0.22 9.04
C CYS A 82 -2.49 -0.95 8.51
N GLY A 83 -2.11 -2.20 8.77
CA GLY A 83 -2.80 -3.37 8.24
C GLY A 83 -4.25 -3.49 8.70
N GLN A 84 -4.54 -3.24 9.99
CA GLN A 84 -5.92 -3.30 10.50
C GLN A 84 -6.86 -2.33 9.79
N ALA A 85 -6.39 -1.11 9.51
CA ALA A 85 -7.20 -0.10 8.83
C ALA A 85 -7.60 -0.52 7.39
N LEU A 86 -6.77 -1.33 6.72
CA LEU A 86 -7.11 -1.92 5.44
C LEU A 86 -8.17 -3.01 5.59
N VAL A 87 -7.99 -3.91 6.56
CA VAL A 87 -8.95 -5.01 6.82
C VAL A 87 -10.33 -4.45 7.14
N ASP A 88 -10.40 -3.39 7.97
CA ASP A 88 -11.66 -2.75 8.37
C ASP A 88 -12.41 -2.11 7.19
N LYS A 89 -11.69 -1.69 6.16
CA LYS A 89 -12.26 -1.10 4.94
C LYS A 89 -12.56 -2.11 3.84
N GLY A 90 -11.83 -3.21 3.82
CA GLY A 90 -11.89 -4.21 2.76
C GLY A 90 -13.04 -5.20 2.94
N VAL A 91 -13.35 -5.89 1.84
CA VAL A 91 -14.22 -7.08 1.88
C VAL A 91 -13.34 -8.30 1.96
N THR A 92 -13.37 -8.98 3.10
CA THR A 92 -12.51 -10.15 3.35
C THR A 92 -13.08 -11.41 2.68
N TRP A 93 -12.20 -12.23 2.11
CA TRP A 93 -12.57 -13.52 1.56
C TRP A 93 -11.39 -14.51 1.59
N ASN A 94 -11.70 -15.79 1.66
CA ASN A 94 -10.72 -16.85 1.70
C ASN A 94 -10.93 -17.87 0.58
N VAL A 95 -12.19 -18.09 0.19
CA VAL A 95 -12.55 -19.09 -0.82
C VAL A 95 -12.82 -18.43 -2.15
N GLY A 96 -12.02 -18.77 -3.16
CA GLY A 96 -12.26 -18.41 -4.54
C GLY A 96 -13.00 -19.50 -5.28
N ARG A 97 -13.95 -19.12 -6.16
CA ARG A 97 -14.72 -20.04 -6.99
C ARG A 97 -14.69 -19.58 -8.43
N THR A 98 -14.49 -20.50 -9.34
CA THR A 98 -14.51 -20.24 -10.77
C THR A 98 -15.67 -20.98 -11.42
N PHE A 99 -16.45 -20.27 -12.23
CA PHE A 99 -17.61 -20.83 -12.93
C PHE A 99 -17.39 -20.77 -14.43
N PHE A 100 -17.87 -21.81 -15.10
CA PHE A 100 -18.10 -21.81 -16.54
C PHE A 100 -19.63 -21.81 -16.73
N ASP A 101 -20.16 -20.70 -17.24
CA ASP A 101 -21.59 -20.41 -17.23
C ASP A 101 -22.17 -20.56 -15.79
N THR A 102 -22.95 -21.58 -15.50
CA THR A 102 -23.57 -21.83 -14.19
C THR A 102 -22.89 -22.96 -13.40
N GLU A 103 -21.94 -23.65 -14.02
CA GLU A 103 -21.22 -24.79 -13.41
C GLU A 103 -19.95 -24.32 -12.70
N GLU A 104 -19.81 -24.66 -11.40
CA GLU A 104 -18.57 -24.45 -10.67
C GLU A 104 -17.52 -25.46 -11.14
N VAL A 105 -16.48 -24.98 -11.85
CA VAL A 105 -15.44 -25.82 -12.43
C VAL A 105 -14.18 -25.90 -11.57
N PHE A 106 -13.98 -24.93 -10.65
CA PHE A 106 -12.82 -24.94 -9.76
C PHE A 106 -13.08 -24.06 -8.53
N ASN A 107 -12.55 -24.51 -7.39
CA ASN A 107 -12.47 -23.68 -6.18
C ASN A 107 -11.14 -23.86 -5.46
N PHE A 108 -10.79 -22.90 -4.63
CA PHE A 108 -9.60 -22.95 -3.77
C PHE A 108 -9.84 -22.20 -2.48
N ASP A 109 -9.20 -22.67 -1.41
CA ASP A 109 -9.16 -21.98 -0.11
C ASP A 109 -7.75 -21.44 0.12
N LEU A 110 -7.66 -20.13 0.42
CA LEU A 110 -6.40 -19.44 0.72
C LEU A 110 -5.93 -19.67 2.16
N LEU A 111 -6.81 -20.13 3.04
CA LEU A 111 -6.55 -20.41 4.45
C LEU A 111 -7.15 -21.76 4.84
N PRO A 112 -6.63 -22.88 4.30
CA PRO A 112 -7.17 -24.22 4.60
C PRO A 112 -7.02 -24.61 6.08
N ASP A 113 -6.02 -24.04 6.77
CA ASP A 113 -5.75 -24.28 8.19
C ASP A 113 -6.37 -23.19 9.06
N ALA A 114 -6.79 -23.54 10.26
CA ALA A 114 -7.31 -22.58 11.24
C ALA A 114 -6.18 -21.80 11.95
N GLY A 115 -6.54 -20.66 12.57
CA GLY A 115 -5.64 -19.90 13.44
C GLY A 115 -4.85 -18.79 12.77
N HIS A 116 -5.23 -18.36 11.58
CA HIS A 116 -4.62 -17.20 10.94
C HIS A 116 -5.22 -15.90 11.48
N GLU A 117 -4.36 -14.92 11.80
CA GLU A 117 -4.78 -13.58 12.28
C GLU A 117 -5.31 -12.70 11.15
N ARG A 118 -4.89 -12.96 9.90
CA ARG A 118 -5.29 -12.17 8.73
C ARG A 118 -6.06 -13.01 7.72
N PRO A 119 -7.05 -12.40 7.04
CA PRO A 119 -7.78 -13.06 5.98
C PRO A 119 -6.85 -13.45 4.83
N GLY A 120 -7.26 -14.41 4.02
CA GLY A 120 -6.50 -14.81 2.83
C GLY A 120 -6.35 -13.68 1.83
N MET A 121 -7.41 -12.86 1.73
CA MET A 121 -7.44 -11.69 0.85
C MET A 121 -8.50 -10.67 1.30
N ILE A 122 -8.29 -9.41 0.95
CA ILE A 122 -9.28 -8.33 1.02
C ILE A 122 -9.43 -7.66 -0.33
#